data_02d71e665d1d2b80dd4701e291a18b03
#
_entry.id   02d71e665d1d2b80dd4701e291a18b03
#
_cell.length_a   1.000
_cell.length_b   1.000
_cell.length_c   1.000
_cell.angle_alpha   90.00
_cell.angle_beta   90.00
_cell.angle_gamma   90.00
#
_symmetry.space_group_name_H-M   'P 1'
#
loop_
_entity.id
_entity.type
_entity.pdbx_description
1 polymer ?
#
loop_
_entity_poly.entity_id
_entity_poly.type
_entity_poly.pdbx_seq_one_letter_code
_entity_poly.pdbx_strand_id
1 'polypeptide(L)'
;MTDKILKRPKQILALGGGMFSMESENGMLDKYLLNLIPKERPKICFLGTASNDGMEYRDMFYKFFKDQQCEPSHLSLLDPPKNIEAFIMDKDIIHVGGGNTKLIIDNWKKSGVDKIMRKAYDNGIVLSGMSAGAICWFEDGITNPSPGKLTLLPCLGLLDGSFCPHYDERAELRSAFHKLILSGVLQSGYGAEDGAAIHFVEGEPIRVVTSRPGVTAYKVRKSRSKIVEEPMEVIYLGKESDVDKSKDEEEQHNVLKTAISFVEKINEHDVEGLSELMSEDHTFIDSMGIVVQGKEEMTNAWTGFFKWFPDYEITIMNTLLTNDSVGMFGLAEGTFNSDDPSENDKFEIPAAWRAKIKDKLITEWQVFADNESVRDIIKGNGVKAIIKENVKLANGRKH
;
A
#
# COMPACT_ATOMS: atom_id res chain seq x y z
N MET A 1 36.93 -10.81 41.69
CA MET A 1 35.95 -11.40 40.80
C MET A 1 35.73 -10.39 39.66
N THR A 2 36.30 -10.65 38.50
CA THR A 2 36.17 -9.77 37.35
C THR A 2 34.74 -9.94 36.82
N ASP A 3 33.93 -8.90 36.97
CA ASP A 3 32.64 -8.80 36.31
C ASP A 3 32.87 -9.06 34.82
N LYS A 4 32.47 -10.25 34.35
CA LYS A 4 32.25 -10.47 32.92
C LYS A 4 31.14 -9.52 32.50
N ILE A 5 31.51 -8.36 31.96
CA ILE A 5 30.58 -7.48 31.25
C ILE A 5 29.96 -8.37 30.18
N LEU A 6 28.71 -8.80 30.41
CA LEU A 6 27.94 -9.55 29.41
C LEU A 6 27.87 -8.67 28.18
N LYS A 7 28.53 -9.12 27.10
CA LYS A 7 28.49 -8.44 25.81
C LYS A 7 27.02 -8.38 25.34
N ARG A 8 26.56 -7.19 24.96
CA ARG A 8 25.20 -7.05 24.42
C ARG A 8 25.08 -7.92 23.15
N PRO A 9 23.92 -8.56 22.95
CA PRO A 9 23.71 -9.32 21.72
C PRO A 9 23.71 -8.37 20.50
N LYS A 10 24.12 -8.89 19.37
CA LYS A 10 24.05 -8.19 18.09
C LYS A 10 22.60 -8.13 17.64
N GLN A 11 22.10 -6.94 17.34
CA GLN A 11 20.68 -6.74 17.01
C GLN A 11 20.54 -5.84 15.78
N ILE A 12 19.61 -6.22 14.90
CA ILE A 12 19.18 -5.39 13.77
C ILE A 12 17.66 -5.35 13.73
N LEU A 13 17.09 -4.13 13.62
CA LEU A 13 15.67 -3.92 13.35
C LEU A 13 15.51 -3.45 11.91
N ALA A 14 15.00 -4.32 11.02
CA ALA A 14 14.79 -4.04 9.60
C ALA A 14 13.32 -3.73 9.32
N LEU A 15 13.04 -2.52 8.83
CA LEU A 15 11.68 -2.01 8.64
C LEU A 15 11.31 -1.95 7.16
N GLY A 16 10.06 -2.36 6.82
CA GLY A 16 9.48 -2.16 5.50
C GLY A 16 9.28 -0.68 5.19
N GLY A 17 8.60 0.01 6.09
CA GLY A 17 8.35 1.45 6.13
C GLY A 17 7.80 1.83 7.51
N GLY A 18 7.48 3.10 7.74
CA GLY A 18 6.92 3.58 9.01
C GLY A 18 7.87 4.48 9.80
N MET A 19 7.79 4.43 11.16
CA MET A 19 8.52 5.28 12.08
C MET A 19 8.25 6.79 11.88
N PHE A 20 9.02 7.61 12.58
CA PHE A 20 8.89 9.08 12.62
C PHE A 20 8.73 9.77 11.27
N SER A 21 9.24 9.21 10.18
CA SER A 21 9.23 9.82 8.86
C SER A 21 7.97 9.56 8.04
N MET A 22 7.26 8.48 8.34
CA MET A 22 6.02 8.10 7.64
C MET A 22 4.80 8.08 8.58
N GLU A 23 5.04 7.86 9.88
CA GLU A 23 4.00 7.70 10.90
C GLU A 23 4.30 8.60 12.12
N SER A 24 4.46 9.91 11.89
CA SER A 24 4.89 10.86 12.94
C SER A 24 3.96 10.90 14.16
N GLU A 25 2.68 10.59 13.99
CA GLU A 25 1.68 10.48 15.07
C GLU A 25 1.71 9.10 15.76
N ASN A 26 2.33 8.09 15.13
CA ASN A 26 2.39 6.72 15.60
C ASN A 26 3.83 6.30 15.89
N GLY A 27 4.34 6.68 17.05
CA GLY A 27 5.71 6.37 17.45
C GLY A 27 5.94 4.98 18.04
N MET A 28 5.14 3.97 17.70
CA MET A 28 5.23 2.63 18.30
C MET A 28 6.53 1.91 17.94
N LEU A 29 6.93 1.91 16.67
CA LEU A 29 8.17 1.28 16.21
C LEU A 29 9.40 2.03 16.72
N ASP A 30 9.34 3.38 16.80
CA ASP A 30 10.39 4.21 17.35
C ASP A 30 10.62 3.90 18.85
N LYS A 31 9.55 3.80 19.62
CA LYS A 31 9.61 3.42 21.05
C LYS A 31 10.10 1.99 21.23
N TYR A 32 9.67 1.06 20.38
CA TYR A 32 10.17 -0.30 20.39
C TYR A 32 11.69 -0.33 20.19
N LEU A 33 12.19 0.42 19.19
CA LEU A 33 13.63 0.54 18.94
C LEU A 33 14.40 1.09 20.15
N LEU A 34 13.92 2.17 20.77
CA LEU A 34 14.56 2.74 21.98
C LEU A 34 14.57 1.73 23.14
N ASN A 35 13.50 0.95 23.31
CA ASN A 35 13.37 -0.04 24.38
C ASN A 35 14.26 -1.29 24.22
N LEU A 36 14.90 -1.47 23.05
CA LEU A 36 15.92 -2.52 22.88
C LEU A 36 17.17 -2.28 23.73
N ILE A 37 17.36 -1.05 24.21
CA ILE A 37 18.48 -0.66 25.07
C ILE A 37 17.98 -0.43 26.50
N PRO A 38 18.48 -1.19 27.48
CA PRO A 38 18.07 -1.06 28.87
C PRO A 38 18.78 0.14 29.55
N LYS A 39 18.59 1.33 29.00
CA LYS A 39 19.04 2.62 29.52
C LYS A 39 17.89 3.59 29.56
N GLU A 40 17.85 4.44 30.59
CA GLU A 40 16.83 5.49 30.69
C GLU A 40 16.86 6.46 29.49
N ARG A 41 18.06 6.80 29.03
CA ARG A 41 18.28 7.71 27.89
C ARG A 41 19.33 7.12 26.94
N PRO A 42 18.93 6.22 26.02
CA PRO A 42 19.86 5.68 25.03
C PRO A 42 20.29 6.76 24.02
N LYS A 43 21.54 6.69 23.58
CA LYS A 43 22.09 7.54 22.53
C LYS A 43 21.71 6.98 21.17
N ILE A 44 20.82 7.67 20.46
CA ILE A 44 20.41 7.30 19.08
C ILE A 44 21.05 8.23 18.06
N CYS A 45 21.59 7.64 16.99
CA CYS A 45 22.17 8.38 15.87
C CYS A 45 21.44 8.09 14.56
N PHE A 46 21.01 9.13 13.88
CA PHE A 46 20.41 9.06 12.56
C PHE A 46 21.46 9.23 11.45
N LEU A 47 21.40 8.39 10.43
CA LEU A 47 22.16 8.51 9.18
C LEU A 47 21.23 8.72 8.01
N GLY A 48 21.25 9.92 7.42
CA GLY A 48 20.45 10.31 6.25
C GLY A 48 21.13 10.03 4.91
N THR A 49 22.17 9.20 4.86
CA THR A 49 22.99 8.99 3.65
C THR A 49 22.16 8.57 2.44
N ALA A 50 21.10 7.78 2.63
CA ALA A 50 20.21 7.34 1.56
C ALA A 50 19.48 8.50 0.85
N SER A 51 19.24 9.59 1.55
CA SER A 51 18.60 10.82 1.07
C SER A 51 19.59 11.98 0.87
N ASN A 52 20.88 11.65 0.71
CA ASN A 52 21.97 12.63 0.56
C ASN A 52 22.04 13.62 1.72
N ASP A 53 21.83 13.14 2.95
CA ASP A 53 21.82 13.90 4.19
C ASP A 53 20.85 15.10 4.18
N GLY A 54 19.68 14.95 3.53
CA GLY A 54 18.68 15.99 3.37
C GLY A 54 18.23 16.60 4.72
N MET A 55 18.21 17.94 4.77
CA MET A 55 17.87 18.68 6.01
C MET A 55 16.47 18.36 6.51
N GLU A 56 15.47 18.24 5.63
CA GLU A 56 14.08 17.97 6.01
C GLU A 56 13.96 16.64 6.77
N TYR A 57 14.62 15.59 6.30
CA TYR A 57 14.56 14.28 6.95
C TYR A 57 15.24 14.30 8.32
N ARG A 58 16.37 15.00 8.41
CA ARG A 58 17.05 15.23 9.69
C ARG A 58 16.18 16.04 10.66
N ASP A 59 15.50 17.07 10.19
CA ASP A 59 14.63 17.90 11.01
C ASP A 59 13.40 17.13 11.49
N MET A 60 12.83 16.24 10.67
CA MET A 60 11.79 15.29 11.10
C MET A 60 12.29 14.37 12.24
N PHE A 61 13.50 13.84 12.11
CA PHE A 61 14.13 13.02 13.15
C PHE A 61 14.22 13.79 14.46
N TYR A 62 14.80 14.98 14.46
CA TYR A 62 14.93 15.78 15.68
C TYR A 62 13.58 16.23 16.23
N LYS A 63 12.64 16.62 15.37
CA LYS A 63 11.28 17.01 15.78
C LYS A 63 10.60 15.89 16.56
N PHE A 64 10.76 14.64 16.16
CA PHE A 64 10.17 13.49 16.81
C PHE A 64 10.96 13.11 18.09
N PHE A 65 12.28 12.91 17.97
CA PHE A 65 13.09 12.33 19.06
C PHE A 65 13.44 13.30 20.20
N LYS A 66 13.31 14.62 20.01
CA LYS A 66 13.54 15.62 21.08
C LYS A 66 12.63 15.41 22.30
N ASP A 67 11.42 14.89 22.08
CA ASP A 67 10.41 14.68 23.10
C ASP A 67 10.40 13.23 23.64
N GLN A 68 11.34 12.38 23.16
CA GLN A 68 11.51 11.01 23.63
C GLN A 68 12.58 10.92 24.71
N GLN A 69 12.54 9.84 25.51
CA GLN A 69 13.54 9.56 26.55
C GLN A 69 14.84 9.03 25.92
N CYS A 70 15.56 9.87 25.15
CA CYS A 70 16.81 9.51 24.48
C CYS A 70 17.74 10.72 24.28
N GLU A 71 18.93 10.47 23.75
CA GLU A 71 19.90 11.49 23.32
C GLU A 71 20.06 11.41 21.79
N PRO A 72 19.28 12.20 21.01
CA PRO A 72 19.34 12.14 19.57
C PRO A 72 20.57 12.87 19.02
N SER A 73 21.18 12.28 18.01
CA SER A 73 22.27 12.87 17.22
C SER A 73 22.16 12.42 15.77
N HIS A 74 22.93 13.03 14.86
CA HIS A 74 23.02 12.57 13.48
C HIS A 74 24.48 12.53 13.03
N LEU A 75 24.75 11.69 12.04
CA LEU A 75 26.00 11.68 11.29
C LEU A 75 25.74 12.10 9.85
N SER A 76 26.34 13.21 9.42
CA SER A 76 26.38 13.60 8.00
C SER A 76 27.74 13.28 7.41
N LEU A 77 27.77 12.65 6.24
CA LEU A 77 29.00 12.40 5.49
C LEU A 77 29.38 13.59 4.61
N LEU A 78 28.52 14.62 4.52
CA LEU A 78 28.84 15.89 3.87
C LEU A 78 29.68 16.79 4.78
N ASP A 79 29.51 16.69 6.11
CA ASP A 79 30.29 17.41 7.13
C ASP A 79 30.57 16.45 8.30
N PRO A 80 31.50 15.50 8.10
CA PRO A 80 31.72 14.44 9.09
C PRO A 80 32.54 14.94 10.28
N PRO A 81 32.34 14.36 11.50
CA PRO A 81 33.18 14.63 12.64
C PRO A 81 34.63 14.17 12.37
N LYS A 82 35.59 14.79 13.07
CA LYS A 82 37.03 14.45 12.91
C LYS A 82 37.32 12.96 13.05
N ASN A 83 36.60 12.25 13.89
CA ASN A 83 36.73 10.81 14.09
C ASN A 83 35.35 10.15 14.04
N ILE A 84 34.98 9.66 12.86
CA ILE A 84 33.69 9.01 12.61
C ILE A 84 33.56 7.75 13.47
N GLU A 85 34.63 6.95 13.59
CA GLU A 85 34.60 5.71 14.37
C GLU A 85 34.30 5.98 15.85
N ALA A 86 35.02 6.91 16.48
CA ALA A 86 34.78 7.28 17.87
C ALA A 86 33.34 7.83 18.05
N PHE A 87 32.84 8.60 17.10
CA PHE A 87 31.48 9.12 17.12
C PHE A 87 30.43 8.02 17.10
N ILE A 88 30.55 7.04 16.17
CA ILE A 88 29.61 5.91 16.03
C ILE A 88 29.70 4.98 17.26
N MET A 89 30.92 4.66 17.71
CA MET A 89 31.15 3.74 18.84
C MET A 89 30.67 4.28 20.18
N ASP A 90 30.38 5.58 20.29
CA ASP A 90 29.76 6.22 21.46
C ASP A 90 28.23 6.07 21.49
N LYS A 91 27.61 5.50 20.47
CA LYS A 91 26.15 5.36 20.35
C LYS A 91 25.66 4.03 20.89
N ASP A 92 24.37 4.00 21.25
CA ASP A 92 23.66 2.78 21.62
C ASP A 92 22.85 2.23 20.44
N ILE A 93 22.34 3.13 19.61
CA ILE A 93 21.47 2.82 18.47
C ILE A 93 21.93 3.63 17.25
N ILE A 94 22.01 2.97 16.10
CA ILE A 94 22.20 3.59 14.78
C ILE A 94 20.96 3.32 13.96
N HIS A 95 20.27 4.38 13.51
CA HIS A 95 19.11 4.27 12.59
C HIS A 95 19.45 4.87 11.23
N VAL A 96 19.27 4.09 10.16
CA VAL A 96 19.52 4.50 8.78
C VAL A 96 18.22 4.80 8.06
N GLY A 97 18.09 6.00 7.54
CA GLY A 97 16.90 6.45 6.82
C GLY A 97 16.69 5.78 5.48
N GLY A 98 15.47 5.94 4.94
CA GLY A 98 15.08 5.51 3.61
C GLY A 98 15.64 6.40 2.49
N GLY A 99 15.56 5.91 1.24
CA GLY A 99 16.01 6.61 0.04
C GLY A 99 16.70 5.68 -0.97
N ASN A 100 17.90 6.01 -1.38
CA ASN A 100 18.67 5.24 -2.36
C ASN A 100 19.75 4.39 -1.69
N THR A 101 19.57 3.06 -1.73
CA THR A 101 20.52 2.10 -1.13
C THR A 101 21.91 2.20 -1.75
N LYS A 102 22.00 2.49 -3.05
CA LYS A 102 23.30 2.65 -3.72
C LYS A 102 24.10 3.82 -3.14
N LEU A 103 23.44 4.92 -2.78
CA LEU A 103 24.11 6.04 -2.11
C LEU A 103 24.69 5.64 -0.76
N ILE A 104 23.98 4.81 0.01
CA ILE A 104 24.49 4.27 1.28
C ILE A 104 25.80 3.49 0.99
N ILE A 105 25.72 2.49 0.16
CA ILE A 105 26.83 1.54 -0.08
C ILE A 105 28.05 2.25 -0.66
N ASP A 106 27.87 3.12 -1.66
CA ASP A 106 28.98 3.82 -2.32
C ASP A 106 29.67 4.78 -1.34
N ASN A 107 28.89 5.61 -0.61
CA ASN A 107 29.47 6.59 0.32
C ASN A 107 30.12 5.92 1.54
N TRP A 108 29.50 4.86 2.07
CA TRP A 108 30.08 4.16 3.21
C TRP A 108 31.36 3.40 2.86
N LYS A 109 31.44 2.74 1.70
CA LYS A 109 32.68 2.13 1.23
C LYS A 109 33.77 3.16 1.00
N LYS A 110 33.41 4.32 0.44
CA LYS A 110 34.37 5.42 0.20
C LYS A 110 34.93 6.04 1.49
N SER A 111 34.07 6.18 2.52
CA SER A 111 34.42 6.79 3.80
C SER A 111 34.93 5.79 4.86
N GLY A 112 34.83 4.48 4.59
CA GLY A 112 35.15 3.42 5.55
C GLY A 112 34.07 3.17 6.62
N VAL A 113 32.91 3.82 6.52
CA VAL A 113 31.78 3.64 7.43
C VAL A 113 31.21 2.23 7.40
N ASP A 114 31.28 1.53 6.26
CA ASP A 114 30.92 0.11 6.12
C ASP A 114 31.64 -0.79 7.17
N LYS A 115 32.92 -0.58 7.35
CA LYS A 115 33.74 -1.32 8.33
C LYS A 115 33.41 -0.91 9.77
N ILE A 116 33.12 0.38 9.96
CA ILE A 116 32.75 0.92 11.28
C ILE A 116 31.38 0.34 11.69
N MET A 117 30.40 0.23 10.77
CA MET A 117 29.09 -0.36 11.05
C MET A 117 29.20 -1.84 11.45
N ARG A 118 30.05 -2.61 10.75
CA ARG A 118 30.33 -4.00 11.14
C ARG A 118 30.91 -4.08 12.55
N LYS A 119 31.87 -3.21 12.86
CA LYS A 119 32.45 -3.11 14.19
C LYS A 119 31.42 -2.70 15.25
N ALA A 120 30.53 -1.74 14.95
CA ALA A 120 29.45 -1.31 15.81
C ALA A 120 28.49 -2.49 16.11
N TYR A 121 28.06 -3.23 15.08
CA TYR A 121 27.24 -4.42 15.21
C TYR A 121 27.91 -5.49 16.08
N ASP A 122 29.19 -5.79 15.81
CA ASP A 122 29.96 -6.77 16.58
C ASP A 122 30.16 -6.36 18.07
N ASN A 123 30.05 -5.08 18.39
CA ASN A 123 30.09 -4.56 19.75
C ASN A 123 28.72 -4.40 20.43
N GLY A 124 27.64 -4.86 19.78
CA GLY A 124 26.28 -4.84 20.35
C GLY A 124 25.61 -3.46 20.32
N ILE A 125 26.06 -2.56 19.44
CA ILE A 125 25.29 -1.36 19.09
C ILE A 125 24.11 -1.84 18.24
N VAL A 126 22.89 -1.46 18.62
CA VAL A 126 21.68 -1.82 17.85
C VAL A 126 21.68 -1.07 16.53
N LEU A 127 21.61 -1.81 15.43
CA LEU A 127 21.42 -1.24 14.11
C LEU A 127 19.93 -1.27 13.75
N SER A 128 19.48 -0.25 13.04
CA SER A 128 18.12 -0.19 12.53
C SER A 128 18.14 0.49 11.16
N GLY A 129 17.13 0.21 10.36
CA GLY A 129 16.99 0.91 9.09
C GLY A 129 15.61 0.73 8.48
N MET A 130 15.18 1.75 7.77
CA MET A 130 13.92 1.76 7.07
C MET A 130 14.15 1.76 5.56
N SER A 131 13.39 0.93 4.81
CA SER A 131 13.48 0.88 3.34
C SER A 131 14.91 0.65 2.85
N ALA A 132 15.52 1.60 2.16
CA ALA A 132 16.93 1.54 1.72
C ALA A 132 17.89 1.28 2.89
N GLY A 133 17.63 1.87 4.07
CA GLY A 133 18.40 1.65 5.27
C GLY A 133 18.23 0.26 5.88
N ALA A 134 17.13 -0.44 5.60
CA ALA A 134 16.96 -1.85 5.97
C ALA A 134 17.69 -2.76 5.00
N ILE A 135 17.55 -2.50 3.70
CA ILE A 135 18.20 -3.29 2.64
C ILE A 135 19.71 -3.37 2.85
N CYS A 136 20.35 -2.27 3.25
CA CYS A 136 21.82 -2.18 3.33
C CYS A 136 22.45 -3.18 4.31
N TRP A 137 21.71 -3.75 5.24
CA TRP A 137 22.21 -4.72 6.24
C TRP A 137 22.35 -6.15 5.69
N PHE A 138 21.61 -6.50 4.65
CA PHE A 138 21.59 -7.83 4.06
C PHE A 138 22.78 -8.07 3.12
N GLU A 139 22.91 -9.30 2.60
CA GLU A 139 23.94 -9.61 1.60
C GLU A 139 23.66 -8.87 0.29
N ASP A 140 22.42 -8.94 -0.16
CA ASP A 140 21.97 -8.37 -1.42
C ASP A 140 20.65 -7.60 -1.29
N GLY A 141 20.48 -6.61 -2.12
CA GLY A 141 19.24 -5.83 -2.22
C GLY A 141 18.89 -5.48 -3.66
N ILE A 142 17.64 -5.08 -3.85
CA ILE A 142 17.16 -4.49 -5.09
C ILE A 142 17.11 -2.99 -4.89
N THR A 143 17.71 -2.24 -5.78
CA THR A 143 17.62 -0.77 -5.80
C THR A 143 17.10 -0.30 -7.13
N ASN A 144 16.39 0.82 -7.11
CA ASN A 144 15.89 1.49 -8.30
C ASN A 144 16.62 2.84 -8.45
N PRO A 145 17.86 2.86 -8.98
CA PRO A 145 18.65 4.08 -9.11
C PRO A 145 18.06 5.07 -10.12
N SER A 146 17.17 4.61 -10.99
CA SER A 146 16.42 5.40 -11.97
C SER A 146 15.06 4.75 -12.21
N PRO A 147 13.98 5.52 -12.43
CA PRO A 147 12.66 4.98 -12.68
C PRO A 147 12.67 3.85 -13.73
N GLY A 148 12.12 2.70 -13.37
CA GLY A 148 12.02 1.54 -14.26
C GLY A 148 13.27 0.65 -14.39
N LYS A 149 14.40 1.00 -13.71
CA LYS A 149 15.63 0.21 -13.78
C LYS A 149 15.99 -0.40 -12.41
N LEU A 150 15.47 -1.59 -12.13
CA LEU A 150 15.88 -2.37 -10.97
C LEU A 150 17.30 -2.94 -11.17
N THR A 151 18.14 -2.79 -10.15
CA THR A 151 19.54 -3.25 -10.18
C THR A 151 19.82 -4.03 -8.90
N LEU A 152 20.44 -5.19 -9.04
CA LEU A 152 21.00 -5.93 -7.91
C LEU A 152 22.16 -5.14 -7.32
N LEU A 153 22.23 -5.07 -6.01
CA LEU A 153 23.24 -4.35 -5.27
C LEU A 153 23.78 -5.22 -4.12
N PRO A 154 25.05 -5.64 -4.17
CA PRO A 154 25.71 -6.23 -3.02
C PRO A 154 25.81 -5.21 -1.89
N CYS A 155 25.26 -5.59 -0.73
CA CYS A 155 25.17 -4.74 0.44
C CYS A 155 26.25 -5.09 1.50
N LEU A 156 25.96 -4.92 2.79
CA LEU A 156 26.96 -5.11 3.86
C LEU A 156 27.11 -6.56 4.33
N GLY A 157 26.09 -7.41 4.12
CA GLY A 157 26.11 -8.79 4.56
C GLY A 157 26.28 -8.95 6.07
N LEU A 158 25.57 -8.16 6.85
CA LEU A 158 25.42 -8.35 8.30
C LEU A 158 24.31 -9.36 8.61
N LEU A 159 23.34 -9.47 7.71
CA LEU A 159 22.27 -10.44 7.70
C LEU A 159 22.30 -11.22 6.39
N ASP A 160 22.04 -12.53 6.49
CA ASP A 160 22.02 -13.41 5.34
C ASP A 160 20.82 -13.14 4.43
N GLY A 161 20.99 -13.37 3.12
CA GLY A 161 19.95 -13.27 2.13
C GLY A 161 19.64 -11.85 1.69
N SER A 162 18.34 -11.55 1.50
CA SER A 162 17.88 -10.32 0.87
C SER A 162 16.64 -9.73 1.55
N PHE A 163 16.35 -8.44 1.28
CA PHE A 163 15.22 -7.74 1.89
C PHE A 163 14.45 -6.91 0.88
N CYS A 164 13.11 -7.01 0.92
CA CYS A 164 12.19 -6.20 0.13
C CYS A 164 11.28 -5.38 1.05
N PRO A 165 11.49 -4.06 1.15
CA PRO A 165 10.60 -3.15 1.88
C PRO A 165 9.34 -2.84 1.08
N HIS A 166 8.36 -2.16 1.71
CA HIS A 166 7.11 -1.71 1.07
C HIS A 166 6.38 -2.84 0.35
N TYR A 167 6.31 -4.00 1.01
CA TYR A 167 5.91 -5.25 0.38
C TYR A 167 4.42 -5.31 0.02
N ASP A 168 3.60 -4.49 0.69
CA ASP A 168 2.18 -4.26 0.44
C ASP A 168 1.91 -3.21 -0.66
N GLU A 169 2.62 -2.08 -0.60
CA GLU A 169 2.31 -0.93 -1.44
C GLU A 169 2.95 -0.97 -2.84
N ARG A 170 4.07 -1.70 -2.99
CA ARG A 170 4.84 -1.73 -4.25
C ARG A 170 4.79 -3.09 -4.93
N ALA A 171 3.65 -3.40 -5.53
CA ALA A 171 3.43 -4.66 -6.25
C ALA A 171 4.51 -4.95 -7.31
N GLU A 172 5.03 -3.91 -7.98
CA GLU A 172 6.13 -4.04 -8.95
C GLU A 172 7.42 -4.49 -8.30
N LEU A 173 7.75 -3.94 -7.12
CA LEU A 173 8.95 -4.31 -6.38
C LEU A 173 8.86 -5.74 -5.85
N ARG A 174 7.72 -6.12 -5.28
CA ARG A 174 7.41 -7.49 -4.84
C ARG A 174 7.54 -8.49 -6.00
N SER A 175 6.91 -8.18 -7.15
CA SER A 175 6.99 -9.02 -8.35
C SER A 175 8.42 -9.18 -8.86
N ALA A 176 9.22 -8.10 -8.87
CA ALA A 176 10.62 -8.15 -9.27
C ALA A 176 11.47 -8.97 -8.29
N PHE A 177 11.24 -8.81 -6.99
CA PHE A 177 11.87 -9.58 -5.92
C PHE A 177 11.64 -11.07 -6.12
N HIS A 178 10.40 -11.48 -6.37
CA HIS A 178 10.06 -12.88 -6.68
C HIS A 178 10.77 -13.42 -7.91
N LYS A 179 10.77 -12.65 -9.01
CA LYS A 179 11.45 -13.06 -10.26
C LYS A 179 12.94 -13.26 -10.05
N LEU A 180 13.59 -12.40 -9.30
CA LEU A 180 15.04 -12.50 -9.04
C LEU A 180 15.39 -13.68 -8.12
N ILE A 181 14.59 -13.95 -7.10
CA ILE A 181 14.76 -15.15 -6.25
C ILE A 181 14.48 -16.42 -7.07
N LEU A 182 13.44 -16.42 -7.89
CA LEU A 182 13.08 -17.58 -8.71
C LEU A 182 14.17 -17.92 -9.72
N SER A 183 14.79 -16.90 -10.34
CA SER A 183 15.90 -17.08 -11.28
C SER A 183 17.23 -17.45 -10.60
N GLY A 184 17.32 -17.36 -9.27
CA GLY A 184 18.55 -17.63 -8.52
C GLY A 184 19.58 -16.49 -8.58
N VAL A 185 19.19 -15.31 -9.09
CA VAL A 185 20.04 -14.11 -9.08
C VAL A 185 20.09 -13.49 -7.69
N LEU A 186 18.97 -13.55 -6.96
CA LEU A 186 18.85 -13.09 -5.58
C LEU A 186 18.64 -14.30 -4.66
N GLN A 187 19.24 -14.29 -3.49
CA GLN A 187 18.98 -15.30 -2.47
C GLN A 187 17.59 -15.13 -1.89
N SER A 188 17.07 -16.20 -1.26
CA SER A 188 15.88 -16.13 -0.40
C SER A 188 16.06 -15.04 0.65
N GLY A 189 14.96 -14.47 1.13
CA GLY A 189 15.05 -13.36 2.07
C GLY A 189 13.72 -13.04 2.72
N TYR A 190 13.48 -11.76 2.98
CA TYR A 190 12.33 -11.30 3.72
C TYR A 190 11.64 -10.15 2.97
N GLY A 191 10.31 -10.13 3.02
CA GLY A 191 9.49 -8.99 2.62
C GLY A 191 8.85 -8.39 3.87
N ALA A 192 8.84 -7.07 4.03
CA ALA A 192 8.15 -6.41 5.13
C ALA A 192 7.25 -5.29 4.60
N GLU A 193 6.01 -5.30 5.10
CA GLU A 193 5.00 -4.29 4.78
C GLU A 193 5.28 -2.98 5.52
N ASP A 194 4.67 -1.88 5.09
CA ASP A 194 4.76 -0.61 5.78
C ASP A 194 4.12 -0.72 7.17
N GLY A 195 4.83 -0.25 8.20
CA GLY A 195 4.44 -0.44 9.59
C GLY A 195 4.86 -1.78 10.21
N ALA A 196 5.59 -2.63 9.46
CA ALA A 196 6.18 -3.86 9.98
C ALA A 196 7.70 -3.78 10.08
N ALA A 197 8.26 -4.37 11.14
CA ALA A 197 9.69 -4.48 11.38
C ALA A 197 10.07 -5.90 11.81
N ILE A 198 11.11 -6.46 11.20
CA ILE A 198 11.69 -7.75 11.60
C ILE A 198 12.86 -7.47 12.54
N HIS A 199 12.80 -8.02 13.74
CA HIS A 199 13.86 -7.93 14.73
C HIS A 199 14.76 -9.16 14.66
N PHE A 200 16.02 -8.94 14.28
CA PHE A 200 17.08 -9.95 14.23
C PHE A 200 17.97 -9.86 15.46
N VAL A 201 18.29 -11.00 16.03
CA VAL A 201 19.28 -11.15 17.12
C VAL A 201 20.29 -12.23 16.72
N GLU A 202 21.58 -11.91 16.80
CA GLU A 202 22.69 -12.78 16.36
C GLU A 202 22.50 -13.30 14.90
N GLY A 203 21.87 -12.49 14.03
CA GLY A 203 21.60 -12.81 12.63
C GLY A 203 20.28 -13.52 12.37
N GLU A 204 19.60 -14.03 13.42
CA GLU A 204 18.36 -14.79 13.28
C GLU A 204 17.11 -13.91 13.53
N PRO A 205 16.04 -14.02 12.72
CA PRO A 205 14.79 -13.31 12.95
C PRO A 205 14.07 -13.91 14.15
N ILE A 206 13.93 -13.15 15.24
CA ILE A 206 13.30 -13.63 16.45
C ILE A 206 11.84 -13.24 16.59
N ARG A 207 11.41 -12.14 15.95
CA ARG A 207 10.02 -11.67 15.94
C ARG A 207 9.77 -10.62 14.89
N VAL A 208 8.50 -10.44 14.54
CA VAL A 208 8.02 -9.29 13.77
C VAL A 208 7.16 -8.43 14.70
N VAL A 209 7.38 -7.12 14.69
CA VAL A 209 6.57 -6.14 15.41
C VAL A 209 5.91 -5.19 14.44
N THR A 210 4.68 -4.75 14.74
CA THR A 210 3.91 -3.90 13.83
C THR A 210 3.33 -2.70 14.56
N SER A 211 3.33 -1.53 13.90
CA SER A 211 2.70 -0.30 14.35
C SER A 211 1.26 -0.15 13.88
N ARG A 212 0.85 -0.95 12.90
CA ARG A 212 -0.49 -1.01 12.35
C ARG A 212 -1.05 -2.43 12.48
N PRO A 213 -2.35 -2.57 12.79
CA PRO A 213 -3.01 -3.88 12.74
C PRO A 213 -3.08 -4.40 11.29
N GLY A 214 -3.10 -5.71 11.14
CA GLY A 214 -3.28 -6.36 9.83
C GLY A 214 -2.05 -6.43 8.94
N VAL A 215 -0.99 -5.64 9.20
CA VAL A 215 0.26 -5.71 8.43
C VAL A 215 1.21 -6.79 8.96
N THR A 216 2.08 -7.30 8.08
CA THR A 216 2.97 -8.40 8.43
C THR A 216 4.31 -8.33 7.71
N ALA A 217 5.14 -9.32 7.94
CA ALA A 217 6.34 -9.60 7.16
C ALA A 217 6.33 -11.06 6.70
N TYR A 218 7.09 -11.36 5.67
CA TYR A 218 7.12 -12.65 5.02
C TYR A 218 8.54 -13.19 4.92
N LYS A 219 8.68 -14.48 5.12
CA LYS A 219 9.86 -15.21 4.65
C LYS A 219 9.62 -15.65 3.21
N VAL A 220 10.47 -15.19 2.30
CA VAL A 220 10.32 -15.41 0.85
C VAL A 220 11.41 -16.32 0.34
N ARG A 221 11.03 -17.47 -0.21
CA ARG A 221 12.00 -18.46 -0.70
C ARG A 221 11.54 -19.13 -1.97
N LYS A 222 12.53 -19.60 -2.72
CA LYS A 222 12.29 -20.52 -3.84
C LYS A 222 12.06 -21.94 -3.32
N SER A 223 10.99 -22.57 -3.78
CA SER A 223 10.72 -23.98 -3.57
C SER A 223 10.44 -24.63 -4.93
N ARG A 224 11.40 -25.43 -5.41
CA ARG A 224 11.40 -26.01 -6.77
C ARG A 224 11.29 -24.89 -7.83
N SER A 225 10.17 -24.78 -8.53
CA SER A 225 9.92 -23.80 -9.59
C SER A 225 8.95 -22.68 -9.19
N LYS A 226 8.65 -22.52 -7.88
CA LYS A 226 7.70 -21.54 -7.36
C LYS A 226 8.31 -20.71 -6.24
N ILE A 227 7.78 -19.51 -6.06
CA ILE A 227 8.02 -18.72 -4.86
C ILE A 227 7.03 -19.17 -3.78
N VAL A 228 7.55 -19.27 -2.57
CA VAL A 228 6.76 -19.49 -1.35
C VAL A 228 6.96 -18.27 -0.46
N GLU A 229 5.86 -17.63 -0.10
CA GLU A 229 5.79 -16.55 0.87
C GLU A 229 5.16 -17.12 2.14
N GLU A 230 5.92 -17.16 3.20
CA GLU A 230 5.45 -17.63 4.51
C GLU A 230 5.26 -16.41 5.41
N PRO A 231 4.00 -16.06 5.77
CA PRO A 231 3.76 -14.97 6.71
C PRO A 231 4.39 -15.31 8.06
N MET A 232 5.01 -14.33 8.67
CA MET A 232 5.64 -14.46 9.98
C MET A 232 4.66 -14.07 11.07
N GLU A 233 4.78 -14.70 12.24
CA GLU A 233 3.98 -14.33 13.41
C GLU A 233 4.34 -12.90 13.85
N VAL A 234 3.31 -12.08 14.07
CA VAL A 234 3.45 -10.66 14.39
C VAL A 234 3.01 -10.35 15.82
N ILE A 235 3.65 -9.36 16.41
CA ILE A 235 3.25 -8.73 17.66
C ILE A 235 2.84 -7.30 17.34
N TYR A 236 1.53 -7.02 17.40
CA TYR A 236 1.04 -5.66 17.29
C TYR A 236 1.37 -4.86 18.55
N LEU A 237 1.98 -3.69 18.38
CA LEU A 237 2.48 -2.85 19.49
C LEU A 237 1.40 -1.95 20.09
N GLY A 238 0.23 -1.84 19.45
CA GLY A 238 -0.90 -1.04 19.91
C GLY A 238 -1.86 -1.84 20.81
N LYS A 239 -3.06 -1.31 20.98
CA LYS A 239 -4.11 -1.95 21.78
C LYS A 239 -5.01 -2.84 20.90
N GLU A 240 -5.54 -3.93 21.46
CA GLU A 240 -6.50 -4.80 20.77
C GLU A 240 -7.72 -4.05 20.23
N SER A 241 -8.17 -2.99 20.93
CA SER A 241 -9.26 -2.11 20.46
C SER A 241 -8.94 -1.39 19.13
N ASP A 242 -7.68 -1.28 18.74
CA ASP A 242 -7.28 -0.64 17.49
C ASP A 242 -7.39 -1.63 16.30
N VAL A 243 -7.34 -2.93 16.61
CA VAL A 243 -7.52 -4.02 15.60
C VAL A 243 -8.93 -4.00 15.03
N ASP A 244 -9.94 -3.79 15.88
CA ASP A 244 -11.33 -3.73 15.43
C ASP A 244 -11.58 -2.49 14.55
N LYS A 245 -11.03 -1.33 14.95
CA LYS A 245 -11.13 -0.11 14.14
C LYS A 245 -10.45 -0.21 12.77
N SER A 246 -9.30 -0.87 12.69
CA SER A 246 -8.58 -1.00 11.43
C SER A 246 -9.25 -1.99 10.47
N LYS A 247 -9.93 -3.01 10.99
CA LYS A 247 -10.74 -3.90 10.15
C LYS A 247 -11.91 -3.14 9.55
N ASP A 248 -12.56 -2.27 10.34
CA ASP A 248 -13.64 -1.41 9.86
C ASP A 248 -13.13 -0.42 8.80
N GLU A 249 -11.95 0.18 9.00
CA GLU A 249 -11.32 1.10 8.03
C GLU A 249 -10.90 0.38 6.74
N GLU A 250 -10.33 -0.81 6.83
CA GLU A 250 -9.96 -1.63 5.68
C GLU A 250 -11.20 -2.10 4.92
N GLU A 251 -12.26 -2.50 5.62
CA GLU A 251 -13.53 -2.89 5.01
C GLU A 251 -14.18 -1.69 4.30
N GLN A 252 -14.21 -0.51 4.92
CA GLN A 252 -14.67 0.73 4.31
C GLN A 252 -13.84 1.13 3.09
N HIS A 253 -12.51 1.00 3.16
CA HIS A 253 -11.63 1.25 2.01
C HIS A 253 -11.93 0.30 0.85
N ASN A 254 -12.13 -0.99 1.11
CA ASN A 254 -12.49 -1.98 0.11
C ASN A 254 -13.87 -1.70 -0.50
N VAL A 255 -14.85 -1.26 0.31
CA VAL A 255 -16.19 -0.88 -0.13
C VAL A 255 -16.11 0.31 -1.10
N LEU A 256 -15.39 1.37 -0.74
CA LEU A 256 -15.19 2.54 -1.60
C LEU A 256 -14.47 2.16 -2.90
N LYS A 257 -13.38 1.44 -2.81
CA LYS A 257 -12.57 1.00 -3.96
C LYS A 257 -13.40 0.21 -4.96
N THR A 258 -14.20 -0.75 -4.49
CA THR A 258 -15.07 -1.55 -5.36
C THR A 258 -16.11 -0.70 -6.08
N ALA A 259 -16.73 0.27 -5.38
CA ALA A 259 -17.71 1.17 -6.00
C ALA A 259 -17.06 2.07 -7.08
N ILE A 260 -15.88 2.63 -6.81
CA ILE A 260 -15.15 3.46 -7.79
C ILE A 260 -14.71 2.62 -8.98
N SER A 261 -14.17 1.42 -8.76
CA SER A 261 -13.81 0.51 -9.87
C SER A 261 -15.01 0.17 -10.75
N PHE A 262 -16.21 0.03 -10.17
CA PHE A 262 -17.43 -0.19 -10.96
C PHE A 262 -17.77 1.02 -11.83
N VAL A 263 -17.64 2.26 -11.32
CA VAL A 263 -17.82 3.49 -12.13
C VAL A 263 -16.77 3.58 -13.25
N GLU A 264 -15.51 3.24 -12.95
CA GLU A 264 -14.46 3.21 -13.97
C GLU A 264 -14.82 2.24 -15.10
N LYS A 265 -15.32 1.03 -14.77
CA LYS A 265 -15.78 0.07 -15.78
C LYS A 265 -17.00 0.55 -16.58
N ILE A 266 -17.90 1.33 -15.97
CA ILE A 266 -18.99 2.00 -16.71
C ILE A 266 -18.40 2.99 -17.71
N ASN A 267 -17.49 3.85 -17.32
CA ASN A 267 -16.87 4.86 -18.18
C ASN A 267 -15.98 4.26 -19.27
N GLU A 268 -15.36 3.10 -19.01
CA GLU A 268 -14.61 2.32 -20.01
C GLU A 268 -15.52 1.52 -20.95
N HIS A 269 -16.85 1.43 -20.69
CA HIS A 269 -17.79 0.54 -21.37
C HIS A 269 -17.37 -0.95 -21.33
N ASP A 270 -16.64 -1.32 -20.27
CA ASP A 270 -16.11 -2.66 -20.07
C ASP A 270 -17.16 -3.57 -19.42
N VAL A 271 -18.02 -4.17 -20.26
CA VAL A 271 -19.12 -5.03 -19.81
C VAL A 271 -18.60 -6.29 -19.09
N GLU A 272 -17.46 -6.84 -19.51
CA GLU A 272 -16.85 -8.00 -18.88
C GLU A 272 -16.33 -7.63 -17.48
N GLY A 273 -15.61 -6.51 -17.35
CA GLY A 273 -15.17 -5.98 -16.07
C GLY A 273 -16.33 -5.62 -15.13
N LEU A 274 -17.44 -5.06 -15.64
CA LEU A 274 -18.66 -4.86 -14.86
C LEU A 274 -19.23 -6.18 -14.34
N SER A 275 -19.28 -7.20 -15.20
CA SER A 275 -19.74 -8.54 -14.81
C SER A 275 -18.88 -9.14 -13.71
N GLU A 276 -17.57 -9.01 -13.77
CA GLU A 276 -16.65 -9.51 -12.73
C GLU A 276 -16.87 -8.84 -11.36
N LEU A 277 -17.28 -7.58 -11.34
CA LEU A 277 -17.56 -6.82 -10.12
C LEU A 277 -18.98 -7.03 -9.58
N MET A 278 -19.90 -7.68 -10.28
CA MET A 278 -21.26 -7.97 -9.82
C MET A 278 -21.35 -9.32 -9.11
N SER A 279 -22.14 -9.39 -8.03
CA SER A 279 -22.53 -10.66 -7.42
C SER A 279 -23.53 -11.41 -8.30
N GLU A 280 -23.65 -12.73 -8.13
CA GLU A 280 -24.59 -13.55 -8.92
C GLU A 280 -26.05 -13.09 -8.75
N ASP A 281 -26.40 -12.62 -7.55
CA ASP A 281 -27.72 -12.10 -7.17
C ASP A 281 -27.82 -10.57 -7.31
N HIS A 282 -26.92 -9.95 -8.10
CA HIS A 282 -26.88 -8.50 -8.29
C HIS A 282 -28.24 -7.91 -8.60
N THR A 283 -28.54 -6.77 -8.00
CA THR A 283 -29.80 -6.03 -8.19
C THR A 283 -29.49 -4.62 -8.69
N PHE A 284 -30.01 -4.28 -9.87
CA PHE A 284 -30.01 -2.91 -10.38
C PHE A 284 -31.38 -2.28 -10.17
N ILE A 285 -31.40 -1.02 -9.71
CA ILE A 285 -32.63 -0.23 -9.52
C ILE A 285 -32.44 1.08 -10.28
N ASP A 286 -33.24 1.30 -11.29
CA ASP A 286 -33.21 2.55 -12.05
C ASP A 286 -33.85 3.72 -11.29
N SER A 287 -33.77 4.94 -11.85
CA SER A 287 -34.34 6.15 -11.24
C SER A 287 -35.87 6.17 -11.16
N MET A 288 -36.55 5.23 -11.80
CA MET A 288 -38.01 5.05 -11.76
C MET A 288 -38.42 3.92 -10.81
N GLY A 289 -37.45 3.24 -10.15
CA GLY A 289 -37.69 2.09 -9.31
C GLY A 289 -37.89 0.77 -10.07
N ILE A 290 -37.54 0.71 -11.37
CA ILE A 290 -37.56 -0.53 -12.13
C ILE A 290 -36.37 -1.37 -11.70
N VAL A 291 -36.59 -2.65 -11.44
CA VAL A 291 -35.61 -3.59 -10.91
C VAL A 291 -35.19 -4.56 -12.01
N VAL A 292 -33.88 -4.70 -12.20
CA VAL A 292 -33.26 -5.81 -12.95
C VAL A 292 -32.48 -6.65 -11.95
N GLN A 293 -32.72 -7.96 -11.94
CA GLN A 293 -32.12 -8.85 -10.98
C GLN A 293 -31.33 -9.98 -11.67
N GLY A 294 -30.15 -10.23 -11.18
CA GLY A 294 -29.21 -11.23 -11.68
C GLY A 294 -28.08 -10.64 -12.52
N LYS A 295 -26.90 -11.20 -12.32
CA LYS A 295 -25.67 -10.79 -13.01
C LYS A 295 -25.76 -10.91 -14.54
N GLU A 296 -26.30 -12.02 -15.04
CA GLU A 296 -26.44 -12.28 -16.47
C GLU A 296 -27.40 -11.27 -17.12
N GLU A 297 -28.55 -11.04 -16.50
CA GLU A 297 -29.55 -10.08 -16.97
C GLU A 297 -28.99 -8.66 -17.00
N MET A 298 -28.22 -8.29 -15.97
CA MET A 298 -27.64 -6.95 -15.91
C MET A 298 -26.48 -6.78 -16.90
N THR A 299 -25.66 -7.81 -17.13
CA THR A 299 -24.62 -7.81 -18.16
C THR A 299 -25.21 -7.57 -19.56
N ASN A 300 -26.33 -8.24 -19.85
CA ASN A 300 -27.06 -8.02 -21.10
C ASN A 300 -27.66 -6.59 -21.19
N ALA A 301 -28.17 -6.07 -20.07
CA ALA A 301 -28.69 -4.71 -19.99
C ALA A 301 -27.60 -3.65 -20.25
N TRP A 302 -26.40 -3.79 -19.66
CA TRP A 302 -25.26 -2.92 -19.95
C TRP A 302 -24.82 -2.96 -21.40
N THR A 303 -24.76 -4.17 -21.99
CA THR A 303 -24.47 -4.33 -23.42
C THR A 303 -25.47 -3.57 -24.32
N GLY A 304 -26.75 -3.58 -23.96
CA GLY A 304 -27.80 -2.82 -24.66
C GLY A 304 -27.67 -1.32 -24.40
N PHE A 305 -27.43 -0.92 -23.19
CA PHE A 305 -27.32 0.48 -22.77
C PHE A 305 -26.18 1.22 -23.48
N PHE A 306 -24.99 0.63 -23.57
CA PHE A 306 -23.84 1.23 -24.27
C PHE A 306 -24.01 1.28 -25.81
N LYS A 307 -24.93 0.52 -26.39
CA LYS A 307 -25.32 0.71 -27.80
C LYS A 307 -26.17 1.96 -27.97
N TRP A 308 -26.97 2.31 -26.95
CA TRP A 308 -27.80 3.53 -27.00
C TRP A 308 -26.97 4.77 -26.66
N PHE A 309 -26.02 4.66 -25.74
CA PHE A 309 -25.19 5.75 -25.24
C PHE A 309 -23.71 5.35 -25.30
N PRO A 310 -23.07 5.39 -26.48
CA PRO A 310 -21.70 4.90 -26.68
C PRO A 310 -20.63 5.81 -26.09
N ASP A 311 -21.01 6.98 -25.58
CA ASP A 311 -20.17 7.96 -24.91
C ASP A 311 -20.64 8.26 -23.47
N TYR A 312 -21.44 7.33 -22.88
CA TYR A 312 -21.95 7.51 -21.52
C TYR A 312 -20.82 7.60 -20.51
N GLU A 313 -20.85 8.65 -19.68
CA GLU A 313 -19.84 8.88 -18.66
C GLU A 313 -20.49 9.31 -17.34
N ILE A 314 -19.90 8.88 -16.22
CA ILE A 314 -20.23 9.26 -14.87
C ILE A 314 -19.06 10.04 -14.28
N THR A 315 -19.29 11.30 -13.91
CA THR A 315 -18.35 12.10 -13.14
C THR A 315 -18.76 12.14 -11.68
N ILE A 316 -17.99 11.55 -10.78
CA ILE A 316 -18.24 11.58 -9.33
C ILE A 316 -17.59 12.82 -8.72
N MET A 317 -18.40 13.64 -8.02
CA MET A 317 -17.98 14.87 -7.33
C MET A 317 -17.82 14.66 -5.83
N ASN A 318 -18.65 13.79 -5.22
CA ASN A 318 -18.64 13.54 -3.78
C ASN A 318 -19.10 12.12 -3.47
N THR A 319 -18.63 11.57 -2.34
CA THR A 319 -19.01 10.24 -1.85
C THR A 319 -19.40 10.29 -0.37
N LEU A 320 -20.35 9.45 0.01
CA LEU A 320 -20.71 9.15 1.40
C LEU A 320 -20.56 7.64 1.62
N LEU A 321 -19.85 7.27 2.67
CA LEU A 321 -19.49 5.89 2.96
C LEU A 321 -20.21 5.39 4.21
N THR A 322 -20.69 4.15 4.16
CA THR A 322 -21.11 3.35 5.31
C THR A 322 -20.32 2.04 5.30
N ASN A 323 -20.58 1.13 6.25
CA ASN A 323 -19.85 -0.12 6.35
C ASN A 323 -20.02 -1.05 5.13
N ASP A 324 -21.16 -0.97 4.43
CA ASP A 324 -21.51 -1.86 3.33
C ASP A 324 -21.94 -1.13 2.05
N SER A 325 -21.98 0.20 2.07
CA SER A 325 -22.59 0.98 0.99
C SER A 325 -21.83 2.28 0.71
N VAL A 326 -21.82 2.68 -0.56
CA VAL A 326 -21.32 3.98 -1.02
C VAL A 326 -22.44 4.75 -1.69
N GLY A 327 -22.74 5.95 -1.19
CA GLY A 327 -23.51 6.96 -1.91
C GLY A 327 -22.55 7.83 -2.72
N MET A 328 -22.80 8.02 -3.99
CA MET A 328 -22.01 8.83 -4.92
C MET A 328 -22.89 9.90 -5.51
N PHE A 329 -22.35 11.12 -5.68
CA PHE A 329 -23.06 12.27 -6.22
C PHE A 329 -22.22 12.89 -7.33
N GLY A 330 -22.87 13.25 -8.44
CA GLY A 330 -22.14 13.80 -9.57
C GLY A 330 -23.02 14.09 -10.79
N LEU A 331 -22.42 13.91 -11.96
CA LEU A 331 -23.08 14.12 -13.24
C LEU A 331 -23.10 12.81 -14.04
N ALA A 332 -24.17 12.58 -14.79
CA ALA A 332 -24.25 11.58 -15.83
C ALA A 332 -24.43 12.30 -17.17
N GLU A 333 -23.60 11.96 -18.15
CA GLU A 333 -23.68 12.54 -19.48
C GLU A 333 -23.63 11.46 -20.56
N GLY A 334 -24.12 11.79 -21.75
CA GLY A 334 -24.08 10.89 -22.90
C GLY A 334 -24.88 11.43 -24.06
N THR A 335 -24.65 10.84 -25.23
CA THR A 335 -25.36 11.16 -26.46
C THR A 335 -26.12 9.92 -26.95
N PHE A 336 -27.40 10.06 -27.20
CA PHE A 336 -28.19 8.95 -27.75
C PHE A 336 -27.74 8.64 -29.17
N ASN A 337 -27.42 7.39 -29.42
CA ASN A 337 -26.99 6.91 -30.73
C ASN A 337 -28.20 6.73 -31.66
N SER A 338 -28.57 7.78 -32.39
CA SER A 338 -29.63 7.80 -33.38
C SER A 338 -29.08 7.69 -34.80
N ASP A 339 -29.93 7.30 -35.78
CA ASP A 339 -29.55 7.24 -37.22
C ASP A 339 -29.20 8.64 -37.78
N ASP A 340 -29.63 9.71 -37.12
CA ASP A 340 -29.36 11.11 -37.49
C ASP A 340 -29.07 11.92 -36.20
N PRO A 341 -27.82 11.85 -35.66
CA PRO A 341 -27.45 12.50 -34.40
C PRO A 341 -27.58 14.01 -34.45
N SER A 342 -28.27 14.60 -33.49
CA SER A 342 -28.41 16.03 -33.31
C SER A 342 -27.89 16.50 -31.96
N GLU A 343 -27.63 17.83 -31.79
CA GLU A 343 -27.26 18.39 -30.49
C GLU A 343 -28.33 18.14 -29.41
N ASN A 344 -29.59 17.89 -29.82
CA ASN A 344 -30.69 17.60 -28.93
C ASN A 344 -30.67 16.14 -28.39
N ASP A 345 -29.79 15.29 -28.88
CA ASP A 345 -29.63 13.91 -28.42
C ASP A 345 -28.61 13.79 -27.26
N LYS A 346 -27.91 14.86 -26.95
CA LYS A 346 -26.98 14.93 -25.81
C LYS A 346 -27.70 15.33 -24.52
N PHE A 347 -27.30 14.69 -23.41
CA PHE A 347 -27.74 15.07 -22.08
C PHE A 347 -26.55 15.16 -21.11
N GLU A 348 -26.70 16.01 -20.11
CA GLU A 348 -25.88 16.09 -18.92
C GLU A 348 -26.84 16.37 -17.75
N ILE A 349 -26.91 15.48 -16.78
CA ILE A 349 -27.85 15.58 -15.66
C ILE A 349 -27.18 15.34 -14.31
N PRO A 350 -27.57 16.05 -13.26
CA PRO A 350 -27.19 15.69 -11.90
C PRO A 350 -27.77 14.31 -11.54
N ALA A 351 -26.93 13.47 -10.98
CA ALA A 351 -27.33 12.13 -10.57
C ALA A 351 -26.66 11.74 -9.24
N ALA A 352 -27.28 10.79 -8.58
CA ALA A 352 -26.68 10.09 -7.44
C ALA A 352 -26.81 8.59 -7.65
N TRP A 353 -25.86 7.88 -7.09
CA TRP A 353 -25.84 6.42 -7.14
C TRP A 353 -25.61 5.87 -5.75
N ARG A 354 -26.21 4.72 -5.45
CA ARG A 354 -25.89 3.92 -4.28
C ARG A 354 -25.39 2.56 -4.73
N ALA A 355 -24.20 2.20 -4.30
CA ALA A 355 -23.67 0.87 -4.42
C ALA A 355 -23.74 0.17 -3.06
N LYS A 356 -24.25 -1.07 -2.99
CA LYS A 356 -24.05 -1.97 -1.86
C LYS A 356 -23.02 -3.01 -2.22
N ILE A 357 -22.08 -3.23 -1.32
CA ILE A 357 -20.93 -4.10 -1.54
C ILE A 357 -20.90 -5.19 -0.48
N LYS A 358 -20.66 -6.42 -0.90
CA LYS A 358 -20.38 -7.56 -0.04
C LYS A 358 -19.32 -8.44 -0.69
N ASP A 359 -18.35 -8.88 0.09
CA ASP A 359 -17.26 -9.74 -0.39
C ASP A 359 -16.54 -9.18 -1.64
N LYS A 360 -16.35 -7.85 -1.69
CA LYS A 360 -15.75 -7.08 -2.81
C LYS A 360 -16.56 -7.16 -4.11
N LEU A 361 -17.83 -7.48 -4.05
CA LEU A 361 -18.75 -7.51 -5.20
C LEU A 361 -19.92 -6.54 -4.97
N ILE A 362 -20.39 -5.92 -6.05
CA ILE A 362 -21.58 -5.07 -6.05
C ILE A 362 -22.82 -5.96 -6.01
N THR A 363 -23.52 -5.93 -4.88
CA THR A 363 -24.79 -6.66 -4.70
C THR A 363 -26.01 -5.83 -5.11
N GLU A 364 -25.90 -4.50 -5.02
CA GLU A 364 -26.96 -3.58 -5.46
C GLU A 364 -26.35 -2.32 -6.07
N TRP A 365 -26.88 -1.90 -7.21
CA TRP A 365 -26.60 -0.60 -7.81
C TRP A 365 -27.90 0.14 -8.05
N GLN A 366 -28.10 1.27 -7.40
CA GLN A 366 -29.29 2.09 -7.53
C GLN A 366 -28.97 3.48 -8.07
N VAL A 367 -29.76 3.96 -9.00
CA VAL A 367 -29.65 5.28 -9.63
C VAL A 367 -30.76 6.21 -9.13
N PHE A 368 -30.41 7.44 -8.81
CA PHE A 368 -31.31 8.53 -8.46
C PHE A 368 -31.02 9.70 -9.39
N ALA A 369 -31.90 9.97 -10.34
CA ALA A 369 -31.75 11.05 -11.28
C ALA A 369 -33.11 11.49 -11.82
N ASP A 370 -33.23 12.75 -12.21
CA ASP A 370 -34.34 13.20 -13.03
C ASP A 370 -34.03 12.92 -14.52
N ASN A 371 -34.54 11.81 -14.99
CA ASN A 371 -34.33 11.32 -16.37
C ASN A 371 -35.38 11.84 -17.35
N GLU A 372 -36.15 12.90 -17.05
CA GLU A 372 -37.20 13.39 -17.96
C GLU A 372 -36.63 13.78 -19.32
N SER A 373 -35.53 14.52 -19.35
CA SER A 373 -34.82 14.93 -20.58
C SER A 373 -34.29 13.72 -21.37
N VAL A 374 -33.71 12.74 -20.71
CA VAL A 374 -33.22 11.51 -21.35
C VAL A 374 -34.37 10.69 -21.98
N ARG A 375 -35.48 10.60 -21.27
CA ARG A 375 -36.70 9.92 -21.78
C ARG A 375 -37.28 10.62 -22.98
N ASP A 376 -37.27 11.93 -23.02
CA ASP A 376 -37.78 12.71 -24.16
C ASP A 376 -36.89 12.55 -25.38
N ILE A 377 -35.57 12.48 -25.22
CA ILE A 377 -34.62 12.11 -26.29
C ILE A 377 -34.97 10.72 -26.85
N ILE A 378 -35.10 9.72 -25.98
CA ILE A 378 -35.42 8.33 -26.38
C ILE A 378 -36.79 8.27 -27.12
N LYS A 379 -37.81 8.98 -26.62
CA LYS A 379 -39.16 9.02 -27.25
C LYS A 379 -39.13 9.72 -28.57
N GLY A 380 -38.42 10.85 -28.72
CA GLY A 380 -38.30 11.65 -29.92
C GLY A 380 -37.70 10.85 -31.05
N ASN A 381 -36.77 9.94 -30.76
CA ASN A 381 -36.07 9.10 -31.76
C ASN A 381 -36.80 7.77 -32.12
N GLY A 382 -38.09 7.61 -31.79
CA GLY A 382 -38.94 6.51 -32.28
C GLY A 382 -38.76 5.16 -31.59
N VAL A 383 -38.02 5.09 -30.46
CA VAL A 383 -37.67 3.85 -29.73
C VAL A 383 -38.85 3.28 -28.89
N LYS A 384 -40.08 3.68 -29.14
CA LYS A 384 -41.28 3.12 -28.47
C LYS A 384 -41.41 1.60 -28.51
N ALA A 385 -40.81 0.95 -29.50
CA ALA A 385 -40.86 -0.51 -29.70
C ALA A 385 -39.92 -1.27 -28.74
N ILE A 386 -38.70 -0.76 -28.49
CA ILE A 386 -37.65 -1.49 -27.76
C ILE A 386 -37.89 -1.46 -26.25
N ILE A 387 -38.36 -0.35 -25.71
CA ILE A 387 -38.73 -0.24 -24.26
C ILE A 387 -39.89 -1.20 -23.91
N LYS A 388 -40.89 -1.31 -24.80
CA LYS A 388 -42.01 -2.24 -24.62
C LYS A 388 -41.58 -3.71 -24.72
N GLU A 389 -40.57 -4.03 -25.51
CA GLU A 389 -40.07 -5.40 -25.69
C GLU A 389 -39.21 -5.83 -24.51
N ASN A 390 -38.32 -4.96 -24.00
CA ASN A 390 -37.49 -5.23 -22.84
C ASN A 390 -38.30 -5.27 -21.52
N VAL A 391 -39.31 -4.42 -21.36
CA VAL A 391 -40.25 -4.46 -20.23
C VAL A 391 -41.14 -5.71 -20.29
N LYS A 392 -41.48 -6.20 -21.48
CA LYS A 392 -42.18 -7.49 -21.62
C LYS A 392 -41.30 -8.69 -21.31
N LEU A 393 -40.00 -8.66 -21.63
CA LEU A 393 -39.04 -9.71 -21.29
C LEU A 393 -38.79 -9.75 -19.78
N ALA A 394 -38.68 -8.58 -19.11
CA ALA A 394 -38.53 -8.49 -17.65
C ALA A 394 -39.82 -8.89 -16.89
N ASN A 395 -41.01 -8.61 -17.42
CA ASN A 395 -42.29 -8.95 -16.81
C ASN A 395 -42.89 -10.29 -17.26
N GLY A 396 -42.40 -10.89 -18.32
CA GLY A 396 -42.93 -12.14 -18.92
C GLY A 396 -42.46 -13.44 -18.27
N ARG A 397 -41.60 -13.38 -17.24
CA ARG A 397 -41.15 -14.57 -16.49
C ARG A 397 -41.76 -14.69 -15.07
N LYS A 398 -42.95 -14.10 -14.86
CA LYS A 398 -43.77 -14.43 -13.69
C LYS A 398 -44.91 -15.36 -14.15
N HIS A 399 -44.60 -16.64 -14.33
CA HIS A 399 -45.53 -17.76 -14.20
C HIS A 399 -44.73 -19.05 -13.93
#